data_43f051e6fdc2d65e78a4a8cd8d12a8b8
#
_entry.id   43f051e6fdc2d65e78a4a8cd8d12a8b8
#
_cell.length_a   1.000
_cell.length_b   1.000
_cell.length_c   1.000
_cell.angle_alpha   90.00
_cell.angle_beta   90.00
_cell.angle_gamma   90.00
#
_symmetry.space_group_name_H-M   'P 1'
#
loop_
_entity.id
_entity.type
_entity.pdbx_description
1 polymer ?
#
loop_
_entity_poly.entity_id
_entity_poly.type
_entity_poly.pdbx_seq_one_letter_code
_entity_poly.pdbx_strand_id
1 'polypeptide(L)'
;MRLQTFQLKNNLEKHETMKKLKINLCVFAVSILLFSCQQAADDVFIEAESFQDKGGWKVDAQFVEQMGSPYLLAHGLGEPVANAFTEVSFSSTGNYHAWVRTKDWVPGNWEAPGRFKLVVNDQELSNTLGTKEGWTWQYAGNIRIKNTAARVELKDLTGFEGRCDAVYFSKTQHAPPRQGKALQQWRRSKLNQTTPPAETKQFDLVIVGGGIAGCGAAIASAEKGMEVALIQDRPVLGGNASEEIRVHTEGITWHGERILSMINTQHWPNGSPQAAEDQQKRRKNMQQYENISIFLNWRAYDANTTSQAITSVDARHTHSGKRIRFKAPFFADCTGDGWIGYWAGAEYTYGREPRSKYNEGLEKYGELWSPKSGDNRVMGSSVLWRSVETDQPVSFPEVPWAMDVAQDYAATKGTWRWEFSNNDLHQIQNAEQIRDHMFRAIYGSFYNAKQDAENAKVKLKWMSYLAGKRESRRLVGDYIYTFNDMKKNRTFRDAIAKGTRNVDVHYQQWLKDSSKVDFLAEALYYNAGAYYIPYRCLYSKNVKNLFMAGRCFSCSHIGLGGPRVMNTTGQMGIAVGYAAALCMKHETIPRMIYEEHIDELTTTIKNQ
;
A
#
# COMPACT_ATOMS: atom_id res chain seq x y z
N MET A 1 20.61 76.71 38.09
CA MET A 1 21.68 75.69 38.17
C MET A 1 21.37 74.51 39.13
N ARG A 2 20.41 74.59 40.07
CA ARG A 2 20.06 73.45 40.99
C ARG A 2 19.02 72.46 40.44
N LEU A 3 18.25 72.80 39.40
CA LEU A 3 17.23 71.91 38.83
C LEU A 3 17.82 70.95 37.76
N GLN A 4 18.90 71.30 37.07
CA GLN A 4 19.51 70.41 36.08
C GLN A 4 20.32 69.25 36.70
N THR A 5 20.89 69.46 37.88
CA THR A 5 21.67 68.43 38.63
C THR A 5 20.76 67.38 39.24
N PHE A 6 19.50 67.71 39.56
CA PHE A 6 18.53 66.75 40.14
C PHE A 6 17.94 65.80 39.07
N GLN A 7 17.71 66.31 37.83
CA GLN A 7 17.26 65.48 36.72
C GLN A 7 18.33 64.52 36.19
N LEU A 8 19.63 64.93 36.21
CA LEU A 8 20.73 64.06 35.80
C LEU A 8 20.98 62.90 36.78
N LYS A 9 20.83 63.14 38.11
CA LYS A 9 20.95 62.12 39.13
C LYS A 9 19.81 61.07 39.05
N ASN A 10 18.56 61.49 38.87
CA ASN A 10 17.43 60.60 38.70
C ASN A 10 17.49 59.78 37.39
N ASN A 11 18.06 60.30 36.33
CA ASN A 11 18.26 59.55 35.07
C ASN A 11 19.40 58.52 35.16
N LEU A 12 20.45 58.80 35.90
CA LEU A 12 21.54 57.85 36.15
C LEU A 12 21.10 56.68 37.06
N GLU A 13 20.32 56.94 38.12
CA GLU A 13 19.76 55.89 38.97
C GLU A 13 18.73 55.01 38.25
N LYS A 14 17.89 55.60 37.39
CA LYS A 14 17.00 54.81 36.50
C LYS A 14 17.74 53.96 35.49
N HIS A 15 18.89 54.47 34.95
CA HIS A 15 19.67 53.71 34.00
C HIS A 15 20.46 52.56 34.66
N GLU A 16 20.95 52.72 35.92
CA GLU A 16 21.58 51.62 36.66
C GLU A 16 20.56 50.57 37.11
N THR A 17 19.35 50.99 37.55
CA THR A 17 18.28 50.08 37.97
C THR A 17 17.77 49.27 36.77
N MET A 18 17.65 49.90 35.57
CA MET A 18 17.27 49.21 34.33
C MET A 18 18.37 48.27 33.84
N LYS A 19 19.67 48.60 34.02
CA LYS A 19 20.78 47.68 33.71
C LYS A 19 20.80 46.45 34.66
N LYS A 20 20.60 46.66 35.97
CA LYS A 20 20.52 45.56 36.92
C LYS A 20 19.29 44.69 36.69
N LEU A 21 18.13 45.26 36.27
CA LEU A 21 16.94 44.52 35.92
C LEU A 21 17.12 43.69 34.62
N LYS A 22 17.82 44.26 33.60
CA LYS A 22 18.12 43.53 32.36
C LYS A 22 19.18 42.43 32.58
N ILE A 23 20.17 42.62 33.45
CA ILE A 23 21.14 41.58 33.80
C ILE A 23 20.49 40.45 34.60
N ASN A 24 19.59 40.77 35.55
CA ASN A 24 18.85 39.74 36.28
C ASN A 24 17.83 38.99 35.40
N LEU A 25 17.21 39.66 34.41
CA LEU A 25 16.32 38.99 33.43
C LEU A 25 17.10 38.09 32.47
N CYS A 26 18.31 38.50 32.04
CA CYS A 26 19.20 37.65 31.22
C CYS A 26 19.74 36.46 32.02
N VAL A 27 20.11 36.63 33.30
CA VAL A 27 20.58 35.53 34.13
C VAL A 27 19.43 34.55 34.45
N PHE A 28 18.20 35.05 34.66
CA PHE A 28 17.03 34.18 34.84
C PHE A 28 16.62 33.48 33.54
N ALA A 29 16.72 34.12 32.38
CA ALA A 29 16.48 33.51 31.07
C ALA A 29 17.57 32.48 30.70
N VAL A 30 18.84 32.72 31.04
CA VAL A 30 19.93 31.75 30.86
C VAL A 30 19.82 30.60 31.86
N SER A 31 19.32 30.84 33.08
CA SER A 31 19.05 29.77 34.06
C SER A 31 17.85 28.89 33.66
N ILE A 32 16.84 29.44 32.98
CA ILE A 32 15.71 28.66 32.42
C ILE A 32 16.16 27.90 31.16
N LEU A 33 17.12 28.43 30.39
CA LEU A 33 17.71 27.74 29.24
C LEU A 33 18.71 26.62 29.60
N LEU A 34 19.27 26.64 30.82
CA LEU A 34 20.18 25.60 31.30
C LEU A 34 19.47 24.45 32.05
N PHE A 35 18.15 24.54 32.31
CA PHE A 35 17.36 23.44 32.88
C PHE A 35 16.55 22.67 31.83
N SER A 36 16.69 22.96 30.54
CA SER A 36 16.33 22.03 29.47
C SER A 36 17.54 21.14 29.12
N CYS A 37 18.19 20.58 30.14
CA CYS A 37 18.90 19.32 29.97
C CYS A 37 17.80 18.29 29.71
N GLN A 38 17.50 18.09 28.43
CA GLN A 38 16.69 16.96 28.00
C GLN A 38 17.46 15.74 28.47
N GLN A 39 17.10 15.24 29.65
CA GLN A 39 17.54 13.94 30.10
C GLN A 39 17.26 13.01 28.95
N ALA A 40 18.31 12.43 28.34
CA ALA A 40 18.16 11.45 27.30
C ALA A 40 17.12 10.46 27.80
N ALA A 41 15.97 10.38 27.13
CA ALA A 41 14.87 9.60 27.65
C ALA A 41 15.38 8.16 27.80
N ASP A 42 15.33 7.64 29.03
CA ASP A 42 15.72 6.25 29.36
C ASP A 42 14.73 5.25 28.73
N ASP A 43 14.26 5.56 27.53
CA ASP A 43 13.32 4.71 26.82
C ASP A 43 13.88 4.29 25.43
N VAL A 44 13.43 3.11 24.98
CA VAL A 44 13.80 2.54 23.68
C VAL A 44 12.54 2.30 22.88
N PHE A 45 12.47 2.90 21.67
CA PHE A 45 11.38 2.71 20.74
C PHE A 45 11.89 2.04 19.46
N ILE A 46 11.23 0.96 19.04
CA ILE A 46 11.63 0.12 17.92
C ILE A 46 10.41 -0.09 17.03
N GLU A 47 10.47 0.36 15.77
CA GLU A 47 9.51 -0.04 14.75
C GLU A 47 9.78 -1.50 14.37
N ALA A 48 8.75 -2.35 14.38
CA ALA A 48 8.94 -3.80 14.16
C ALA A 48 9.49 -4.12 12.76
N GLU A 49 9.08 -3.36 11.76
CA GLU A 49 9.60 -3.50 10.40
C GLU A 49 11.10 -3.21 10.28
N SER A 50 11.71 -2.55 11.27
CA SER A 50 13.15 -2.26 11.31
C SER A 50 13.99 -3.39 11.90
N PHE A 51 13.40 -4.46 12.43
CA PHE A 51 14.14 -5.59 12.97
C PHE A 51 15.20 -6.08 12.00
N GLN A 52 16.37 -6.48 12.49
CA GLN A 52 17.52 -6.90 11.66
C GLN A 52 17.20 -8.17 10.88
N ASP A 53 16.63 -9.15 11.55
CA ASP A 53 16.11 -10.37 10.94
C ASP A 53 14.60 -10.47 11.19
N LYS A 54 13.82 -10.71 10.14
CA LYS A 54 12.38 -10.89 10.24
C LYS A 54 11.99 -12.34 10.51
N GLY A 55 12.94 -13.28 10.49
CA GLY A 55 12.64 -14.70 10.60
C GLY A 55 11.61 -15.14 9.56
N GLY A 56 10.50 -15.68 10.04
CA GLY A 56 9.36 -16.05 9.19
C GLY A 56 8.28 -14.97 9.05
N TRP A 57 8.43 -13.81 9.71
CA TRP A 57 7.46 -12.73 9.67
C TRP A 57 7.55 -11.93 8.36
N LYS A 58 6.40 -11.49 7.85
CA LYS A 58 6.30 -10.65 6.64
C LYS A 58 6.20 -9.18 7.01
N VAL A 59 6.83 -8.30 6.23
CA VAL A 59 6.63 -6.85 6.37
C VAL A 59 5.36 -6.48 5.59
N ASP A 60 4.32 -6.05 6.31
CA ASP A 60 3.07 -5.62 5.71
C ASP A 60 3.01 -4.09 5.64
N ALA A 61 3.14 -3.55 4.43
CA ALA A 61 3.11 -2.12 4.14
C ALA A 61 1.79 -1.65 3.52
N GLN A 62 0.75 -2.50 3.46
CA GLN A 62 -0.49 -2.17 2.77
C GLN A 62 -1.31 -1.07 3.46
N PHE A 63 -1.17 -0.91 4.79
CA PHE A 63 -2.06 -0.10 5.62
C PHE A 63 -1.34 1.06 6.31
N VAL A 64 -0.24 1.53 5.75
CA VAL A 64 0.60 2.60 6.34
C VAL A 64 -0.16 3.91 6.55
N GLU A 65 -1.16 4.24 5.73
CA GLU A 65 -1.98 5.44 5.92
C GLU A 65 -2.80 5.39 7.20
N GLN A 66 -3.28 4.22 7.60
CA GLN A 66 -4.03 4.01 8.84
C GLN A 66 -3.09 3.80 10.04
N MET A 67 -1.97 3.11 9.81
CA MET A 67 -1.03 2.68 10.84
C MET A 67 0.05 3.72 11.17
N GLY A 68 0.49 4.49 10.18
CA GLY A 68 1.64 5.40 10.26
C GLY A 68 2.97 4.72 9.96
N SER A 69 3.03 3.39 9.90
CA SER A 69 4.18 2.54 9.56
C SER A 69 3.72 1.20 9.01
N PRO A 70 4.58 0.43 8.35
CA PRO A 70 4.40 -1.01 8.18
C PRO A 70 4.37 -1.73 9.52
N TYR A 71 4.01 -3.01 9.52
CA TYR A 71 4.12 -3.88 10.68
C TYR A 71 4.62 -5.28 10.29
N LEU A 72 5.05 -6.08 11.25
CA LEU A 72 5.39 -7.48 11.05
C LEU A 72 4.15 -8.36 11.22
N LEU A 73 3.97 -9.33 10.31
CA LEU A 73 2.86 -10.27 10.24
C LEU A 73 3.39 -11.71 10.29
N ALA A 74 3.00 -12.50 11.29
CA ALA A 74 3.33 -13.92 11.41
C ALA A 74 2.40 -14.76 10.51
N HIS A 75 2.72 -14.84 9.22
CA HIS A 75 1.92 -15.52 8.20
C HIS A 75 2.36 -16.98 8.04
N GLY A 76 2.05 -17.81 9.02
CA GLY A 76 2.53 -19.20 9.15
C GLY A 76 1.54 -20.27 8.69
N LEU A 77 0.32 -19.90 8.27
CA LEU A 77 -0.71 -20.82 7.79
C LEU A 77 -1.09 -21.90 8.80
N GLY A 78 -1.10 -21.55 10.10
CA GLY A 78 -1.40 -22.44 11.22
C GLY A 78 -0.17 -23.14 11.81
N GLU A 79 1.04 -22.84 11.35
CA GLU A 79 2.31 -23.29 11.92
C GLU A 79 3.11 -22.08 12.40
N PRO A 80 3.60 -22.04 13.66
CA PRO A 80 4.42 -20.93 14.14
C PRO A 80 5.61 -20.64 13.22
N VAL A 81 5.86 -19.38 12.95
CA VAL A 81 6.98 -18.95 12.10
C VAL A 81 8.26 -18.76 12.92
N ALA A 82 9.43 -18.76 12.27
CA ALA A 82 10.71 -18.46 12.92
C ALA A 82 10.71 -17.05 13.53
N ASN A 83 11.37 -16.90 14.70
CA ASN A 83 11.43 -15.64 15.42
C ASN A 83 12.03 -14.52 14.58
N ALA A 84 11.42 -13.34 14.65
CA ALA A 84 12.05 -12.11 14.21
C ALA A 84 12.90 -11.55 15.34
N PHE A 85 14.08 -10.95 15.06
CA PHE A 85 14.90 -10.35 16.10
C PHE A 85 15.64 -9.09 15.66
N THR A 86 16.05 -8.31 16.69
CA THR A 86 16.93 -7.16 16.51
C THR A 86 17.77 -6.95 17.77
N GLU A 87 18.99 -6.43 17.58
CA GLU A 87 19.83 -5.95 18.67
C GLU A 87 19.51 -4.48 18.95
N VAL A 88 19.39 -4.12 20.21
CA VAL A 88 19.07 -2.76 20.65
C VAL A 88 20.02 -2.29 21.73
N SER A 89 20.25 -0.96 21.78
CA SER A 89 21.05 -0.34 22.82
C SER A 89 20.17 0.45 23.77
N PHE A 90 20.28 0.16 25.06
CA PHE A 90 19.65 0.91 26.15
C PHE A 90 20.63 1.99 26.64
N SER A 91 20.13 3.15 27.02
CA SER A 91 20.94 4.26 27.57
C SER A 91 21.52 3.91 28.94
N SER A 92 20.86 3.04 29.70
CA SER A 92 21.28 2.60 31.03
C SER A 92 20.73 1.20 31.35
N THR A 93 21.38 0.53 32.30
CA THR A 93 20.89 -0.74 32.89
C THR A 93 19.74 -0.49 33.85
N GLY A 94 19.02 -1.54 34.26
CA GLY A 94 17.94 -1.44 35.24
C GLY A 94 16.67 -2.17 34.82
N ASN A 95 15.58 -1.90 35.51
CA ASN A 95 14.29 -2.51 35.24
C ASN A 95 13.53 -1.66 34.20
N TYR A 96 12.97 -2.32 33.19
CA TYR A 96 12.16 -1.71 32.17
C TYR A 96 10.80 -2.39 32.04
N HIS A 97 9.79 -1.59 31.76
CA HIS A 97 8.46 -2.04 31.34
C HIS A 97 8.43 -2.14 29.83
N ALA A 98 8.03 -3.29 29.30
CA ALA A 98 7.94 -3.55 27.86
C ALA A 98 6.49 -3.47 27.38
N TRP A 99 6.28 -2.74 26.30
CA TRP A 99 5.00 -2.55 25.62
C TRP A 99 5.13 -2.91 24.15
N VAL A 100 4.11 -3.57 23.61
CA VAL A 100 4.05 -3.91 22.18
C VAL A 100 2.76 -3.37 21.60
N ARG A 101 2.86 -2.65 20.48
CA ARG A 101 1.68 -2.21 19.74
C ARG A 101 1.24 -3.31 18.79
N THR A 102 0.08 -3.89 19.10
CA THR A 102 -0.47 -5.07 18.44
C THR A 102 -1.99 -5.09 18.56
N LYS A 103 -2.65 -6.04 17.92
CA LYS A 103 -4.11 -6.26 18.01
C LYS A 103 -4.45 -7.74 17.99
N ASP A 104 -5.56 -8.12 18.61
CA ASP A 104 -6.33 -9.28 18.20
C ASP A 104 -7.04 -8.92 16.88
N TRP A 105 -6.79 -9.67 15.84
CA TRP A 105 -7.36 -9.40 14.52
C TRP A 105 -8.73 -10.08 14.29
N VAL A 106 -9.10 -10.99 15.18
CA VAL A 106 -10.43 -11.65 15.22
C VAL A 106 -10.93 -11.70 16.66
N PRO A 107 -11.36 -10.55 17.23
CA PRO A 107 -11.88 -10.53 18.59
C PRO A 107 -13.20 -11.31 18.67
N GLY A 108 -13.38 -12.08 19.76
CA GLY A 108 -14.56 -12.90 20.01
C GLY A 108 -14.46 -13.74 21.27
N ASN A 109 -15.38 -14.71 21.43
CA ASN A 109 -15.44 -15.63 22.55
C ASN A 109 -14.55 -16.88 22.34
N TRP A 110 -13.42 -16.71 21.73
CA TRP A 110 -12.40 -17.72 21.45
C TRP A 110 -11.02 -17.20 21.82
N GLU A 111 -10.08 -18.09 21.84
CA GLU A 111 -8.69 -17.72 22.02
C GLU A 111 -8.17 -16.99 20.78
N ALA A 112 -7.58 -15.79 20.98
CA ALA A 112 -7.10 -14.96 19.87
C ALA A 112 -6.16 -15.74 18.93
N PRO A 113 -6.38 -15.73 17.61
CA PRO A 113 -5.58 -16.54 16.70
C PRO A 113 -4.13 -16.06 16.54
N GLY A 114 -3.88 -14.76 16.56
CA GLY A 114 -2.58 -14.16 16.28
C GLY A 114 -1.69 -13.92 17.50
N ARG A 115 -1.57 -14.92 18.38
CA ARG A 115 -0.83 -14.80 19.63
C ARG A 115 0.67 -14.96 19.44
N PHE A 116 1.44 -14.15 20.19
CA PHE A 116 2.90 -14.22 20.23
C PHE A 116 3.46 -13.72 21.56
N LYS A 117 4.77 -13.88 21.77
CA LYS A 117 5.51 -13.42 22.94
C LYS A 117 6.61 -12.46 22.55
N LEU A 118 6.97 -11.56 23.47
CA LEU A 118 8.19 -10.79 23.43
C LEU A 118 9.27 -11.52 24.24
N VAL A 119 10.44 -11.73 23.63
CA VAL A 119 11.60 -12.36 24.26
C VAL A 119 12.74 -11.33 24.29
N VAL A 120 13.43 -11.21 25.42
CA VAL A 120 14.55 -10.30 25.60
C VAL A 120 15.71 -11.05 26.26
N ASN A 121 16.85 -11.15 25.56
CA ASN A 121 18.03 -11.92 26.01
C ASN A 121 17.64 -13.32 26.50
N ASP A 122 16.96 -14.10 25.65
CA ASP A 122 16.43 -15.44 25.91
C ASP A 122 15.38 -15.55 27.02
N GLN A 123 14.99 -14.43 27.65
CA GLN A 123 13.93 -14.39 28.63
C GLN A 123 12.59 -14.06 27.96
N GLU A 124 11.68 -15.03 27.92
CA GLU A 124 10.30 -14.82 27.50
C GLU A 124 9.54 -13.99 28.54
N LEU A 125 8.90 -12.88 28.12
CA LEU A 125 8.12 -12.04 29.00
C LEU A 125 6.76 -12.67 29.34
N SER A 126 6.20 -12.31 30.50
CA SER A 126 5.07 -13.02 31.10
C SER A 126 3.79 -13.00 30.28
N ASN A 127 3.48 -11.86 29.63
CA ASN A 127 2.17 -11.69 29.01
C ASN A 127 2.16 -12.16 27.55
N THR A 128 1.07 -12.81 27.17
CA THR A 128 0.77 -13.14 25.78
C THR A 128 0.22 -11.89 25.07
N LEU A 129 0.69 -11.64 23.87
CA LEU A 129 0.39 -10.48 23.04
C LEU A 129 -0.55 -10.86 21.87
N GLY A 130 -1.15 -9.86 21.21
CA GLY A 130 -2.12 -10.10 20.14
C GLY A 130 -3.50 -10.51 20.64
N THR A 131 -3.86 -10.18 21.88
CA THR A 131 -5.05 -10.66 22.60
C THR A 131 -6.12 -9.61 22.88
N LYS A 132 -5.89 -8.34 22.50
CA LYS A 132 -6.84 -7.24 22.72
C LYS A 132 -7.32 -6.68 21.39
N GLU A 133 -8.62 -6.40 21.33
CA GLU A 133 -9.28 -5.82 20.17
C GLU A 133 -8.66 -4.46 19.77
N GLY A 134 -8.51 -4.27 18.48
CA GLY A 134 -8.01 -3.05 17.86
C GLY A 134 -6.53 -2.77 18.14
N TRP A 135 -5.92 -1.95 17.33
CA TRP A 135 -4.54 -1.55 17.48
C TRP A 135 -4.31 -0.76 18.78
N THR A 136 -3.57 -1.36 19.71
CA THR A 136 -3.29 -0.79 21.03
C THR A 136 -1.94 -1.25 21.58
N TRP A 137 -1.40 -0.52 22.56
CA TRP A 137 -0.24 -0.95 23.31
C TRP A 137 -0.66 -2.01 24.33
N GLN A 138 -0.08 -3.20 24.21
CA GLN A 138 -0.27 -4.29 25.16
C GLN A 138 0.99 -4.44 26.00
N TYR A 139 0.83 -4.53 27.31
CA TYR A 139 1.93 -4.70 28.25
C TYR A 139 2.49 -6.12 28.13
N ALA A 140 3.76 -6.26 27.77
CA ALA A 140 4.42 -7.55 27.62
C ALA A 140 4.98 -8.09 28.94
N GLY A 141 5.38 -7.20 29.85
CA GLY A 141 5.97 -7.57 31.16
C GLY A 141 7.12 -6.65 31.54
N ASN A 142 7.81 -7.03 32.65
CA ASN A 142 9.03 -6.39 33.11
C ASN A 142 10.25 -7.17 32.68
N ILE A 143 11.36 -6.46 32.43
CA ILE A 143 12.67 -7.04 32.16
C ILE A 143 13.77 -6.26 32.85
N ARG A 144 14.72 -6.96 33.44
CA ARG A 144 15.93 -6.36 34.00
C ARG A 144 17.06 -6.39 32.97
N ILE A 145 17.39 -5.25 32.42
CA ILE A 145 18.51 -5.05 31.51
C ILE A 145 19.79 -4.97 32.31
N LYS A 146 20.66 -5.96 32.16
CA LYS A 146 21.96 -6.08 32.86
C LYS A 146 23.11 -5.46 32.07
N ASN A 147 23.05 -5.54 30.75
CA ASN A 147 23.98 -4.94 29.78
C ASN A 147 23.21 -3.98 28.89
N THR A 148 23.82 -2.87 28.49
CA THR A 148 23.18 -1.88 27.62
C THR A 148 22.81 -2.41 26.24
N ALA A 149 23.49 -3.43 25.72
CA ALA A 149 23.08 -4.17 24.54
C ALA A 149 22.13 -5.32 24.94
N ALA A 150 21.04 -5.46 24.19
CA ALA A 150 20.07 -6.54 24.39
C ALA A 150 19.48 -7.01 23.04
N ARG A 151 19.23 -8.32 22.96
CA ARG A 151 18.52 -8.94 21.86
C ARG A 151 17.03 -8.98 22.15
N VAL A 152 16.23 -8.45 21.24
CA VAL A 152 14.76 -8.42 21.32
C VAL A 152 14.19 -9.28 20.22
N GLU A 153 13.28 -10.21 20.57
CA GLU A 153 12.69 -11.16 19.62
C GLU A 153 11.17 -11.20 19.73
N LEU A 154 10.51 -11.47 18.59
CA LEU A 154 9.10 -11.81 18.49
C LEU A 154 8.99 -13.32 18.27
N LYS A 155 8.37 -14.03 19.21
CA LYS A 155 8.13 -15.48 19.15
C LYS A 155 6.67 -15.73 18.83
N ASP A 156 6.40 -16.18 17.63
CA ASP A 156 5.05 -16.58 17.21
C ASP A 156 4.62 -17.88 17.90
N LEU A 157 3.35 -17.97 18.27
CA LEU A 157 2.79 -19.13 18.98
C LEU A 157 1.82 -19.96 18.13
N THR A 158 1.34 -19.42 17.00
CA THR A 158 0.17 -19.99 16.33
C THR A 158 0.31 -20.11 14.80
N GLY A 159 1.06 -19.23 14.18
CA GLY A 159 1.11 -19.10 12.72
C GLY A 159 -0.14 -18.48 12.10
N PHE A 160 -1.04 -17.93 12.92
CA PHE A 160 -2.29 -17.31 12.47
C PHE A 160 -2.25 -15.78 12.62
N GLU A 161 -1.42 -15.11 11.80
CA GLU A 161 -1.46 -13.68 11.56
C GLU A 161 -1.17 -12.80 12.79
N GLY A 162 -0.30 -13.25 13.71
CA GLY A 162 0.22 -12.40 14.78
C GLY A 162 0.82 -11.10 14.21
N ARG A 163 0.53 -9.93 14.82
CA ARG A 163 0.89 -8.61 14.27
C ARG A 163 1.64 -7.79 15.29
N CYS A 164 2.82 -7.31 14.91
CA CYS A 164 3.61 -6.40 15.72
C CYS A 164 3.95 -5.14 14.94
N ASP A 165 3.44 -3.98 15.40
CA ASP A 165 3.73 -2.68 14.79
C ASP A 165 4.98 -2.04 15.40
N ALA A 166 5.11 -2.09 16.73
CA ALA A 166 6.26 -1.50 17.43
C ALA A 166 6.46 -2.09 18.81
N VAL A 167 7.70 -2.00 19.31
CA VAL A 167 8.08 -2.34 20.68
C VAL A 167 8.60 -1.09 21.39
N TYR A 168 8.22 -0.92 22.66
CA TYR A 168 8.63 0.21 23.49
C TYR A 168 9.03 -0.25 24.89
N PHE A 169 10.20 0.20 25.32
CA PHE A 169 10.72 -0.03 26.67
C PHE A 169 10.83 1.29 27.41
N SER A 170 10.38 1.33 28.66
CA SER A 170 10.44 2.51 29.52
C SER A 170 10.68 2.12 30.97
N LYS A 171 11.38 2.97 31.71
CA LYS A 171 11.52 2.82 33.18
C LYS A 171 10.24 3.13 33.93
N THR A 172 9.26 3.76 33.28
CA THR A 172 7.94 4.05 33.84
C THR A 172 6.87 3.17 33.21
N GLN A 173 5.88 2.75 34.02
CA GLN A 173 4.79 1.89 33.57
C GLN A 173 3.68 2.71 32.84
N HIS A 174 4.08 3.58 31.89
CA HIS A 174 3.15 4.37 31.10
C HIS A 174 3.21 3.94 29.64
N ALA A 175 2.04 3.58 29.10
CA ALA A 175 1.93 3.27 27.68
C ALA A 175 2.05 4.56 26.83
N PRO A 176 2.65 4.49 25.61
CA PRO A 176 2.63 5.60 24.68
C PRO A 176 1.21 5.95 24.21
N PRO A 177 1.02 7.10 23.51
CA PRO A 177 -0.27 7.45 22.93
C PRO A 177 -0.82 6.34 22.03
N ARG A 178 -2.13 6.06 22.17
CA ARG A 178 -2.75 4.90 21.51
C ARG A 178 -2.90 5.06 19.99
N GLN A 179 -3.33 6.25 19.50
CA GLN A 179 -3.72 6.46 18.10
C GLN A 179 -3.73 7.94 17.68
N GLY A 180 -3.98 8.18 16.40
CA GLY A 180 -4.21 9.51 15.85
C GLY A 180 -2.97 10.40 15.84
N LYS A 181 -3.20 11.72 15.80
CA LYS A 181 -2.11 12.72 15.72
C LYS A 181 -1.11 12.63 16.88
N ALA A 182 -1.59 12.32 18.09
CA ALA A 182 -0.72 12.18 19.27
C ALA A 182 0.30 11.04 19.10
N LEU A 183 -0.13 9.87 18.63
CA LEU A 183 0.77 8.75 18.33
C LEU A 183 1.77 9.12 17.22
N GLN A 184 1.31 9.75 16.14
CA GLN A 184 2.19 10.15 15.04
C GLN A 184 3.26 11.17 15.47
N GLN A 185 2.88 12.17 16.28
CA GLN A 185 3.82 13.15 16.81
C GLN A 185 4.84 12.50 17.76
N TRP A 186 4.36 11.62 18.64
CA TRP A 186 5.21 10.87 19.57
C TRP A 186 6.22 9.99 18.80
N ARG A 187 5.77 9.21 17.79
CA ARG A 187 6.67 8.39 16.95
C ARG A 187 7.73 9.24 16.24
N ARG A 188 7.32 10.38 15.63
CA ARG A 188 8.26 11.30 14.98
C ARG A 188 9.32 11.82 15.94
N SER A 189 8.96 12.15 17.18
CA SER A 189 9.91 12.60 18.19
C SER A 189 10.90 11.50 18.58
N LYS A 190 10.42 10.24 18.73
CA LYS A 190 11.28 9.08 19.05
C LYS A 190 12.25 8.72 17.93
N LEU A 191 11.84 8.94 16.68
CA LEU A 191 12.63 8.64 15.49
C LEU A 191 13.46 9.83 15.00
N ASN A 192 13.45 10.97 15.69
CA ASN A 192 14.11 12.22 15.28
C ASN A 192 13.78 12.62 13.82
N GLN A 193 12.54 12.44 13.41
CA GLN A 193 12.12 12.67 12.04
C GLN A 193 11.83 14.14 11.76
N THR A 194 12.59 14.73 10.85
CA THR A 194 12.38 16.11 10.36
C THR A 194 11.23 16.17 9.33
N THR A 195 10.62 17.34 9.18
CA THR A 195 9.65 17.62 8.11
C THR A 195 10.08 18.92 7.43
N PRO A 196 10.35 18.92 6.13
CA PRO A 196 10.31 17.82 5.13
C PRO A 196 11.41 16.76 5.30
N PRO A 197 11.45 15.69 4.46
CA PRO A 197 12.59 14.76 4.39
C PRO A 197 13.91 15.50 4.14
N ALA A 198 14.99 15.06 4.83
CA ALA A 198 16.29 15.69 4.70
C ALA A 198 16.97 15.42 3.34
N GLU A 199 16.70 14.25 2.74
CA GLU A 199 17.24 13.88 1.43
C GLU A 199 16.26 14.24 0.30
N THR A 200 16.79 14.82 -0.77
CA THR A 200 16.04 15.12 -2.01
C THR A 200 16.77 14.51 -3.20
N LYS A 201 16.02 13.91 -4.12
CA LYS A 201 16.50 13.39 -5.40
C LYS A 201 15.72 14.02 -6.55
N GLN A 202 16.40 14.23 -7.68
CA GLN A 202 15.85 14.86 -8.89
C GLN A 202 15.84 13.85 -10.03
N PHE A 203 14.74 13.83 -10.80
CA PHE A 203 14.51 12.98 -11.98
C PHE A 203 13.72 13.77 -13.03
N ASP A 204 13.59 13.21 -14.23
CA ASP A 204 12.72 13.76 -15.28
C ASP A 204 11.29 13.24 -15.10
N LEU A 205 11.14 12.00 -14.65
CA LEU A 205 9.84 11.38 -14.37
C LEU A 205 9.89 10.57 -13.06
N VAL A 206 8.93 10.83 -12.18
CA VAL A 206 8.71 10.01 -10.97
C VAL A 206 7.46 9.14 -11.17
N ILE A 207 7.66 7.83 -11.21
CA ILE A 207 6.59 6.83 -11.33
C ILE A 207 6.39 6.17 -9.97
N VAL A 208 5.16 6.22 -9.45
CA VAL A 208 4.81 5.55 -8.20
C VAL A 208 3.90 4.36 -8.48
N GLY A 209 4.37 3.17 -8.08
CA GLY A 209 3.75 1.88 -8.33
C GLY A 209 4.46 1.06 -9.40
N GLY A 210 5.21 0.05 -8.97
CA GLY A 210 5.97 -0.89 -9.82
C GLY A 210 5.14 -2.07 -10.35
N GLY A 211 3.84 -1.87 -10.62
CA GLY A 211 3.00 -2.83 -11.35
C GLY A 211 3.37 -2.89 -12.84
N ILE A 212 2.68 -3.73 -13.62
CA ILE A 212 2.96 -3.87 -15.08
C ILE A 212 2.87 -2.50 -15.79
N ALA A 213 1.91 -1.66 -15.43
CA ALA A 213 1.79 -0.31 -15.99
C ALA A 213 3.01 0.57 -15.65
N GLY A 214 3.43 0.61 -14.38
CA GLY A 214 4.59 1.41 -13.98
C GLY A 214 5.91 0.91 -14.55
N CYS A 215 6.10 -0.41 -14.65
CA CYS A 215 7.26 -1.00 -15.33
C CYS A 215 7.28 -0.63 -16.83
N GLY A 216 6.13 -0.70 -17.50
CA GLY A 216 5.99 -0.30 -18.90
C GLY A 216 6.29 1.19 -19.12
N ALA A 217 5.80 2.05 -18.22
CA ALA A 217 6.08 3.49 -18.26
C ALA A 217 7.59 3.79 -18.06
N ALA A 218 8.21 3.10 -17.09
CA ALA A 218 9.63 3.29 -16.81
C ALA A 218 10.52 2.90 -18.00
N ILE A 219 10.27 1.73 -18.62
CA ILE A 219 11.04 1.31 -19.79
C ILE A 219 10.84 2.29 -20.95
N ALA A 220 9.57 2.62 -21.28
CA ALA A 220 9.27 3.49 -22.42
C ALA A 220 9.88 4.89 -22.29
N SER A 221 9.88 5.48 -21.09
CA SER A 221 10.52 6.79 -20.86
C SER A 221 12.04 6.68 -20.86
N ALA A 222 12.62 5.64 -20.28
CA ALA A 222 14.07 5.42 -20.28
C ALA A 222 14.64 5.22 -21.67
N GLU A 223 13.94 4.52 -22.58
CA GLU A 223 14.32 4.38 -23.99
C GLU A 223 14.35 5.71 -24.75
N LYS A 224 13.71 6.74 -24.24
CA LYS A 224 13.75 8.11 -24.77
C LYS A 224 14.76 9.01 -24.05
N GLY A 225 15.64 8.42 -23.21
CA GLY A 225 16.72 9.09 -22.53
C GLY A 225 16.34 9.83 -21.26
N MET A 226 15.14 9.60 -20.70
CA MET A 226 14.73 10.23 -19.44
C MET A 226 15.38 9.55 -18.23
N GLU A 227 15.75 10.35 -17.23
CA GLU A 227 16.11 9.87 -15.89
C GLU A 227 14.83 9.57 -15.10
N VAL A 228 14.64 8.30 -14.71
CA VAL A 228 13.37 7.80 -14.14
C VAL A 228 13.56 7.28 -12.73
N ALA A 229 12.70 7.74 -11.80
CA ALA A 229 12.51 7.05 -10.52
C ALA A 229 11.27 6.16 -10.58
N LEU A 230 11.44 4.86 -10.33
CA LEU A 230 10.34 3.91 -10.13
C LEU A 230 10.25 3.53 -8.65
N ILE A 231 9.21 4.04 -7.97
CA ILE A 231 8.99 3.83 -6.54
C ILE A 231 7.99 2.70 -6.33
N GLN A 232 8.39 1.67 -5.58
CA GLN A 232 7.58 0.49 -5.28
C GLN A 232 7.62 0.19 -3.78
N ASP A 233 6.45 0.05 -3.15
CA ASP A 233 6.29 -0.15 -1.70
C ASP A 233 6.66 -1.55 -1.19
N ARG A 234 6.94 -2.49 -2.09
CA ARG A 234 7.26 -3.90 -1.82
C ARG A 234 8.62 -4.28 -2.40
N PRO A 235 9.20 -5.42 -1.97
CA PRO A 235 10.51 -5.89 -2.47
C PRO A 235 10.48 -6.35 -3.93
N VAL A 236 9.30 -6.44 -4.54
CA VAL A 236 9.09 -7.03 -5.86
C VAL A 236 8.27 -6.13 -6.78
N LEU A 237 8.55 -6.22 -8.07
CA LEU A 237 7.81 -5.55 -9.14
C LEU A 237 6.65 -6.43 -9.65
N GLY A 238 5.73 -5.84 -10.42
CA GLY A 238 4.65 -6.57 -11.11
C GLY A 238 3.25 -6.36 -10.52
N GLY A 239 3.13 -5.73 -9.33
CA GLY A 239 1.82 -5.50 -8.72
C GLY A 239 1.08 -6.81 -8.44
N ASN A 240 -0.13 -6.97 -8.98
CA ASN A 240 -0.88 -8.23 -8.86
C ASN A 240 -0.20 -9.42 -9.57
N ALA A 241 0.69 -9.16 -10.54
CA ALA A 241 1.47 -10.20 -11.21
C ALA A 241 2.78 -10.56 -10.49
N SER A 242 3.04 -9.97 -9.32
CA SER A 242 4.21 -10.30 -8.51
C SER A 242 4.12 -11.71 -7.92
N GLU A 243 5.26 -12.25 -7.49
CA GLU A 243 5.33 -13.54 -6.77
C GLU A 243 4.57 -13.56 -5.44
N GLU A 244 4.23 -12.38 -4.88
CA GLU A 244 3.48 -12.26 -3.63
C GLU A 244 1.97 -12.47 -3.84
N ILE A 245 1.41 -12.12 -5.02
CA ILE A 245 -0.03 -12.23 -5.32
C ILE A 245 -0.30 -13.30 -6.38
N ARG A 246 0.60 -13.49 -7.36
CA ARG A 246 0.62 -14.56 -8.37
C ARG A 246 -0.58 -14.59 -9.32
N VAL A 247 -1.05 -13.41 -9.75
CA VAL A 247 -2.03 -13.32 -10.84
C VAL A 247 -1.28 -13.28 -12.17
N HIS A 248 -1.57 -14.20 -13.10
CA HIS A 248 -0.96 -14.16 -14.43
C HIS A 248 -1.49 -12.96 -15.23
N THR A 249 -0.67 -12.45 -16.15
CA THR A 249 -1.06 -11.33 -17.02
C THR A 249 -2.02 -11.80 -18.10
N GLU A 250 -3.10 -11.05 -18.31
CA GLU A 250 -4.09 -11.29 -19.36
C GLU A 250 -4.22 -10.09 -20.30
N GLY A 251 -4.88 -10.30 -21.44
CA GLY A 251 -5.12 -9.30 -22.47
C GLY A 251 -4.07 -9.38 -23.59
N ILE A 252 -4.40 -8.79 -24.74
CA ILE A 252 -3.47 -8.67 -25.87
C ILE A 252 -2.43 -7.58 -25.60
N THR A 253 -1.29 -7.70 -26.22
CA THR A 253 -0.16 -6.77 -26.08
C THR A 253 -0.13 -5.68 -27.14
N TRP A 254 -0.78 -5.91 -28.28
CA TRP A 254 -0.90 -4.99 -29.42
C TRP A 254 0.45 -4.37 -29.80
N HIS A 255 0.53 -3.02 -29.86
CA HIS A 255 1.79 -2.31 -30.13
C HIS A 255 2.76 -2.30 -28.93
N GLY A 256 2.40 -2.85 -27.76
CA GLY A 256 3.25 -2.97 -26.58
C GLY A 256 4.02 -4.29 -26.47
N GLU A 257 3.96 -5.17 -27.46
CA GLU A 257 4.49 -6.54 -27.41
C GLU A 257 5.95 -6.58 -26.94
N ARG A 258 6.81 -5.78 -27.52
CA ARG A 258 8.24 -5.77 -27.23
C ARG A 258 8.53 -5.47 -25.74
N ILE A 259 7.97 -4.40 -25.19
CA ILE A 259 8.18 -4.03 -23.78
C ILE A 259 7.42 -4.99 -22.87
N LEU A 260 6.17 -5.34 -23.19
CA LEU A 260 5.37 -6.22 -22.35
C LEU A 260 5.96 -7.63 -22.26
N SER A 261 6.56 -8.16 -23.33
CA SER A 261 7.24 -9.45 -23.27
C SER A 261 8.40 -9.50 -22.27
N MET A 262 9.00 -8.35 -21.95
CA MET A 262 10.07 -8.24 -20.93
C MET A 262 9.55 -8.32 -19.50
N ILE A 263 8.29 -7.91 -19.25
CA ILE A 263 7.75 -7.67 -17.90
C ILE A 263 6.50 -8.49 -17.55
N ASN A 264 5.79 -9.06 -18.51
CA ASN A 264 4.61 -9.90 -18.30
C ASN A 264 4.98 -11.27 -17.67
N THR A 265 3.97 -12.06 -17.35
CA THR A 265 4.13 -13.38 -16.74
C THR A 265 4.04 -14.49 -17.78
N GLN A 266 4.75 -15.59 -17.47
CA GLN A 266 4.67 -16.87 -18.18
C GLN A 266 3.97 -17.94 -17.32
N HIS A 267 3.86 -17.71 -16.00
CA HIS A 267 3.26 -18.69 -15.10
C HIS A 267 1.75 -18.90 -15.36
N TRP A 268 1.33 -20.13 -15.15
CA TRP A 268 -0.05 -20.59 -15.18
C TRP A 268 -0.22 -21.76 -14.19
N PRO A 269 -1.35 -21.92 -13.52
CA PRO A 269 -2.46 -20.98 -13.35
C PRO A 269 -2.17 -19.86 -12.33
N ASN A 270 -3.16 -19.00 -12.04
CA ASN A 270 -3.11 -18.08 -10.91
C ASN A 270 -2.70 -18.79 -9.62
N GLY A 271 -1.83 -18.18 -8.82
CA GLY A 271 -1.27 -18.77 -7.60
C GLY A 271 -0.07 -19.70 -7.84
N SER A 272 0.39 -19.89 -9.09
CA SER A 272 1.53 -20.75 -9.40
C SER A 272 2.83 -20.24 -8.77
N PRO A 273 3.68 -21.12 -8.20
CA PRO A 273 4.99 -20.75 -7.68
C PRO A 273 5.97 -20.24 -8.75
N GLN A 274 5.77 -20.58 -10.04
CA GLN A 274 6.58 -20.06 -11.16
C GLN A 274 6.52 -18.52 -11.30
N ALA A 275 5.62 -17.86 -10.59
CA ALA A 275 5.62 -16.39 -10.48
C ALA A 275 6.95 -15.82 -9.95
N ALA A 276 7.76 -16.61 -9.22
CA ALA A 276 9.10 -16.23 -8.79
C ALA A 276 10.09 -16.12 -9.97
N GLU A 277 9.97 -16.98 -10.99
CA GLU A 277 10.77 -16.92 -12.22
C GLU A 277 10.43 -15.68 -13.03
N ASP A 278 9.13 -15.38 -13.16
CA ASP A 278 8.65 -14.14 -13.81
C ASP A 278 9.18 -12.91 -13.11
N GLN A 279 9.24 -12.93 -11.77
CA GLN A 279 9.80 -11.85 -10.98
C GLN A 279 11.29 -11.64 -11.26
N GLN A 280 12.08 -12.70 -11.33
CA GLN A 280 13.51 -12.65 -11.66
C GLN A 280 13.73 -12.10 -13.07
N LYS A 281 12.96 -12.59 -14.06
CA LYS A 281 12.98 -12.11 -15.44
C LYS A 281 12.70 -10.61 -15.50
N ARG A 282 11.63 -10.16 -14.87
CA ARG A 282 11.22 -8.75 -14.83
C ARG A 282 12.30 -7.87 -14.23
N ARG A 283 12.85 -8.26 -13.07
CA ARG A 283 13.93 -7.53 -12.41
C ARG A 283 15.18 -7.42 -13.30
N LYS A 284 15.62 -8.54 -13.90
CA LYS A 284 16.77 -8.57 -14.79
C LYS A 284 16.58 -7.63 -16.00
N ASN A 285 15.39 -7.65 -16.63
CA ASN A 285 15.12 -6.82 -17.79
C ASN A 285 15.04 -5.32 -17.42
N MET A 286 14.46 -4.97 -16.28
CA MET A 286 14.43 -3.59 -15.81
C MET A 286 15.82 -3.03 -15.47
N GLN A 287 16.71 -3.87 -14.94
CA GLN A 287 18.10 -3.50 -14.57
C GLN A 287 19.02 -3.25 -15.78
N GLN A 288 18.61 -3.56 -17.00
CA GLN A 288 19.36 -3.25 -18.22
C GLN A 288 19.33 -1.76 -18.57
N TYR A 289 18.43 -0.97 -17.97
CA TYR A 289 18.28 0.44 -18.19
C TYR A 289 18.95 1.23 -17.06
N GLU A 290 20.15 1.76 -17.31
CA GLU A 290 20.95 2.49 -16.31
C GLU A 290 20.27 3.77 -15.81
N ASN A 291 19.44 4.38 -16.65
CA ASN A 291 18.66 5.58 -16.35
C ASN A 291 17.31 5.30 -15.65
N ILE A 292 17.05 4.04 -15.22
CA ILE A 292 15.95 3.71 -14.32
C ILE A 292 16.48 3.47 -12.90
N SER A 293 16.23 4.39 -11.99
CA SER A 293 16.46 4.18 -10.57
C SER A 293 15.26 3.48 -9.93
N ILE A 294 15.43 2.19 -9.55
CA ILE A 294 14.37 1.39 -8.94
C ILE A 294 14.46 1.47 -7.42
N PHE A 295 13.41 2.01 -6.77
CA PHE A 295 13.29 2.14 -5.32
C PHE A 295 12.32 1.10 -4.79
N LEU A 296 12.80 -0.13 -4.50
CA LEU A 296 12.02 -1.19 -3.85
C LEU A 296 11.93 -0.95 -2.34
N ASN A 297 10.82 -1.38 -1.72
CA ASN A 297 10.50 -1.11 -0.32
C ASN A 297 10.40 0.39 0.01
N TRP A 298 10.02 1.22 -0.95
CA TRP A 298 9.76 2.63 -0.77
C TRP A 298 8.29 2.94 -1.00
N ARG A 299 7.61 3.34 0.05
CA ARG A 299 6.20 3.74 -0.02
C ARG A 299 6.09 5.25 -0.07
N ALA A 300 5.49 5.76 -1.14
CA ALA A 300 5.06 7.16 -1.20
C ALA A 300 3.96 7.40 -0.15
N TYR A 301 3.97 8.57 0.48
CA TYR A 301 3.01 8.93 1.52
C TYR A 301 2.46 10.36 1.41
N ASP A 302 2.99 11.17 0.49
CA ASP A 302 2.53 12.54 0.27
C ASP A 302 2.93 13.04 -1.12
N ALA A 303 2.13 13.94 -1.70
CA ALA A 303 2.41 14.67 -2.93
C ALA A 303 2.28 16.18 -2.67
N ASN A 304 3.39 16.90 -2.75
CA ASN A 304 3.40 18.35 -2.54
C ASN A 304 3.03 19.07 -3.84
N THR A 305 2.16 20.05 -3.77
CA THR A 305 1.64 20.75 -4.95
C THR A 305 1.79 22.27 -4.85
N THR A 306 1.92 22.91 -6.00
CA THR A 306 1.86 24.38 -6.15
C THR A 306 1.17 24.70 -7.49
N SER A 307 0.20 25.60 -7.47
CA SER A 307 -0.51 26.06 -8.70
C SER A 307 -1.03 24.90 -9.57
N GLN A 308 -1.65 23.90 -8.94
CA GLN A 308 -2.22 22.71 -9.60
C GLN A 308 -1.17 21.82 -10.30
N ALA A 309 0.08 21.88 -9.88
CA ALA A 309 1.13 20.98 -10.33
C ALA A 309 1.82 20.33 -9.13
N ILE A 310 2.22 19.08 -9.27
CA ILE A 310 3.02 18.38 -8.27
C ILE A 310 4.46 18.89 -8.37
N THR A 311 5.04 19.24 -7.23
CA THR A 311 6.43 19.68 -7.13
C THR A 311 7.35 18.58 -6.61
N SER A 312 6.81 17.66 -5.83
CA SER A 312 7.53 16.51 -5.30
C SER A 312 6.59 15.44 -4.75
N VAL A 313 7.11 14.22 -4.67
CA VAL A 313 6.51 13.10 -3.94
C VAL A 313 7.45 12.71 -2.81
N ASP A 314 6.92 12.58 -1.60
CA ASP A 314 7.67 12.12 -0.44
C ASP A 314 7.44 10.63 -0.23
N ALA A 315 8.53 9.85 -0.08
CA ALA A 315 8.47 8.43 0.16
C ALA A 315 9.31 8.01 1.37
N ARG A 316 8.90 6.90 1.99
CA ARG A 316 9.56 6.29 3.15
C ARG A 316 9.97 4.86 2.81
N HIS A 317 11.17 4.47 3.18
CA HIS A 317 11.62 3.08 3.10
C HIS A 317 10.91 2.25 4.16
N THR A 318 10.23 1.17 3.74
CA THR A 318 9.32 0.38 4.58
C THR A 318 10.01 -0.40 5.70
N HIS A 319 11.32 -0.62 5.63
CA HIS A 319 12.06 -1.34 6.66
C HIS A 319 12.84 -0.40 7.58
N SER A 320 13.51 0.62 7.04
CA SER A 320 14.41 1.48 7.83
C SER A 320 13.77 2.80 8.28
N GLY A 321 12.58 3.12 7.78
CA GLY A 321 11.94 4.42 8.03
C GLY A 321 12.63 5.63 7.38
N LYS A 322 13.75 5.44 6.64
CA LYS A 322 14.43 6.51 5.89
C LYS A 322 13.45 7.18 4.95
N ARG A 323 13.53 8.51 4.80
CA ARG A 323 12.62 9.29 3.95
C ARG A 323 13.38 10.08 2.91
N ILE A 324 12.82 10.13 1.69
CA ILE A 324 13.37 10.86 0.55
C ILE A 324 12.24 11.67 -0.09
N ARG A 325 12.57 12.89 -0.53
CA ARG A 325 11.74 13.72 -1.39
C ARG A 325 12.17 13.54 -2.84
N PHE A 326 11.27 13.11 -3.70
CA PHE A 326 11.49 12.92 -5.12
C PHE A 326 10.89 14.10 -5.89
N LYS A 327 11.73 14.82 -6.64
CA LYS A 327 11.35 15.95 -7.49
C LYS A 327 11.44 15.58 -8.95
N ALA A 328 10.48 16.05 -9.76
CA ALA A 328 10.49 15.92 -11.21
C ALA A 328 9.58 16.98 -11.85
N PRO A 329 9.71 17.30 -13.14
CA PRO A 329 8.70 18.02 -13.89
C PRO A 329 7.42 17.20 -14.08
N PHE A 330 7.49 15.85 -14.18
CA PHE A 330 6.35 14.99 -14.42
C PHE A 330 6.26 13.85 -13.40
N PHE A 331 5.01 13.44 -13.09
CA PHE A 331 4.68 12.36 -12.17
C PHE A 331 3.67 11.41 -12.81
N ALA A 332 3.81 10.11 -12.55
CA ALA A 332 2.87 9.09 -13.01
C ALA A 332 2.32 8.29 -11.82
N ASP A 333 0.99 8.31 -11.64
CA ASP A 333 0.29 7.47 -10.68
C ASP A 333 0.02 6.11 -11.31
N CYS A 334 0.83 5.12 -10.94
CA CYS A 334 0.69 3.70 -11.28
C CYS A 334 0.40 2.85 -10.03
N THR A 335 -0.06 3.49 -8.93
CA THR A 335 -0.32 2.81 -7.64
C THR A 335 -1.51 1.86 -7.70
N GLY A 336 -2.34 1.99 -8.71
CA GLY A 336 -3.59 1.26 -8.86
C GLY A 336 -4.72 1.77 -7.95
N ASP A 337 -4.39 2.46 -6.87
CA ASP A 337 -5.34 3.06 -5.92
C ASP A 337 -5.47 4.59 -6.10
N GLY A 338 -4.74 5.19 -7.06
CA GLY A 338 -4.77 6.63 -7.33
C GLY A 338 -4.24 7.47 -6.17
N TRP A 339 -3.18 7.01 -5.48
CA TRP A 339 -2.65 7.68 -4.30
C TRP A 339 -2.03 9.04 -4.59
N ILE A 340 -1.24 9.13 -5.66
CA ILE A 340 -0.57 10.39 -6.02
C ILE A 340 -1.61 11.43 -6.43
N GLY A 341 -2.59 11.01 -7.26
CA GLY A 341 -3.71 11.87 -7.62
C GLY A 341 -4.50 12.33 -6.40
N TYR A 342 -4.79 11.42 -5.47
CA TYR A 342 -5.54 11.74 -4.25
C TYR A 342 -4.81 12.80 -3.38
N TRP A 343 -3.51 12.61 -3.11
CA TRP A 343 -2.74 13.59 -2.33
C TRP A 343 -2.53 14.91 -3.07
N ALA A 344 -2.43 14.89 -4.40
CA ALA A 344 -2.30 16.07 -5.23
C ALA A 344 -3.63 16.84 -5.44
N GLY A 345 -4.76 16.33 -4.94
CA GLY A 345 -6.07 16.93 -5.13
C GLY A 345 -6.65 16.74 -6.54
N ALA A 346 -6.26 15.67 -7.23
CA ALA A 346 -6.88 15.29 -8.50
C ALA A 346 -8.33 14.84 -8.30
N GLU A 347 -9.20 15.19 -9.24
CA GLU A 347 -10.57 14.67 -9.28
C GLU A 347 -10.56 13.15 -9.42
N TYR A 348 -11.42 12.44 -8.69
CA TYR A 348 -11.57 10.99 -8.79
C TYR A 348 -13.01 10.54 -8.55
N THR A 349 -13.32 9.33 -8.98
CA THR A 349 -14.57 8.60 -8.69
C THR A 349 -14.26 7.32 -7.92
N TYR A 350 -15.24 6.85 -7.13
CA TYR A 350 -15.19 5.60 -6.39
C TYR A 350 -16.58 4.99 -6.35
N GLY A 351 -16.67 3.67 -6.33
CA GLY A 351 -17.97 2.98 -6.32
C GLY A 351 -18.64 2.92 -7.70
N ARG A 352 -19.93 2.51 -7.69
CA ARG A 352 -20.73 2.41 -8.92
C ARG A 352 -21.49 3.72 -9.16
N GLU A 353 -21.48 4.16 -10.39
CA GLU A 353 -22.26 5.33 -10.80
C GLU A 353 -23.74 4.95 -10.97
N PRO A 354 -24.68 5.90 -10.73
CA PRO A 354 -26.09 5.68 -11.05
C PRO A 354 -26.26 5.48 -12.56
N ARG A 355 -27.20 4.63 -12.96
CA ARG A 355 -27.45 4.28 -14.40
C ARG A 355 -27.66 5.50 -15.30
N SER A 356 -28.24 6.58 -14.74
CA SER A 356 -28.51 7.81 -15.47
C SER A 356 -27.26 8.62 -15.82
N LYS A 357 -26.12 8.37 -15.15
CA LYS A 357 -24.91 9.18 -15.35
C LYS A 357 -24.28 8.97 -16.72
N TYR A 358 -24.17 7.72 -17.16
CA TYR A 358 -23.53 7.37 -18.43
C TYR A 358 -24.46 6.62 -19.41
N ASN A 359 -25.63 6.18 -18.97
CA ASN A 359 -26.62 5.44 -19.77
C ASN A 359 -25.97 4.25 -20.51
N GLU A 360 -25.27 3.39 -19.76
CA GLU A 360 -24.49 2.28 -20.34
C GLU A 360 -25.37 1.10 -20.82
N GLY A 361 -26.67 1.12 -20.53
CA GLY A 361 -27.67 0.18 -21.08
C GLY A 361 -27.56 -1.24 -20.51
N LEU A 362 -27.27 -1.33 -19.21
CA LEU A 362 -27.13 -2.60 -18.49
C LEU A 362 -28.34 -2.90 -17.58
N GLU A 363 -29.43 -2.15 -17.69
CA GLU A 363 -30.63 -2.24 -16.83
C GLU A 363 -31.27 -3.64 -16.90
N LYS A 364 -31.17 -4.31 -18.06
CA LYS A 364 -31.65 -5.68 -18.26
C LYS A 364 -30.97 -6.73 -17.38
N TYR A 365 -29.78 -6.42 -16.83
CA TYR A 365 -29.02 -7.27 -15.92
C TYR A 365 -29.31 -6.97 -14.44
N GLY A 366 -30.21 -5.99 -14.16
CA GLY A 366 -30.66 -5.66 -12.80
C GLY A 366 -29.78 -4.67 -12.04
N GLU A 367 -30.19 -4.41 -10.80
CA GLU A 367 -29.57 -3.40 -9.91
C GLU A 367 -28.09 -3.70 -9.59
N LEU A 368 -27.65 -4.96 -9.59
CA LEU A 368 -26.25 -5.31 -9.35
C LEU A 368 -25.30 -4.72 -10.38
N TRP A 369 -25.80 -4.54 -11.62
CA TRP A 369 -25.04 -4.03 -12.77
C TRP A 369 -25.30 -2.57 -13.07
N SER A 370 -26.53 -2.13 -12.86
CA SER A 370 -27.03 -0.84 -13.28
C SER A 370 -27.88 -0.25 -12.16
N PRO A 371 -27.25 0.21 -11.07
CA PRO A 371 -27.97 0.72 -9.91
C PRO A 371 -28.72 2.00 -10.23
N LYS A 372 -29.90 2.19 -9.64
CA LYS A 372 -30.67 3.46 -9.76
C LYS A 372 -29.94 4.62 -9.13
N SER A 373 -29.30 4.36 -7.97
CA SER A 373 -28.50 5.35 -7.23
C SER A 373 -27.04 4.88 -7.18
N GLY A 374 -26.09 5.80 -7.23
CA GLY A 374 -24.69 5.50 -7.01
C GLY A 374 -24.44 4.97 -5.59
N ASP A 375 -23.46 4.10 -5.44
CA ASP A 375 -23.05 3.54 -4.16
C ASP A 375 -21.52 3.29 -4.08
N ASN A 376 -21.06 2.81 -2.93
CA ASN A 376 -19.63 2.58 -2.68
C ASN A 376 -19.14 1.18 -3.11
N ARG A 377 -19.96 0.36 -3.74
CA ARG A 377 -19.56 -0.97 -4.18
C ARG A 377 -18.59 -0.89 -5.35
N VAL A 378 -17.54 -1.68 -5.26
CA VAL A 378 -16.53 -1.87 -6.31
C VAL A 378 -16.30 -3.36 -6.54
N MET A 379 -15.66 -3.72 -7.64
CA MET A 379 -15.11 -5.07 -7.77
C MET A 379 -14.10 -5.32 -6.64
N GLY A 380 -14.27 -6.42 -5.92
CA GLY A 380 -13.61 -6.66 -4.65
C GLY A 380 -12.13 -6.99 -4.74
N SER A 381 -11.57 -7.23 -3.56
CA SER A 381 -10.20 -7.72 -3.39
C SER A 381 -10.20 -9.23 -3.23
N SER A 382 -9.23 -9.91 -3.86
CA SER A 382 -9.05 -11.35 -3.76
C SER A 382 -7.81 -11.71 -2.95
N VAL A 383 -7.92 -12.81 -2.21
CA VAL A 383 -6.77 -13.53 -1.65
C VAL A 383 -6.70 -14.90 -2.32
N LEU A 384 -5.60 -15.13 -3.06
CA LEU A 384 -5.35 -16.41 -3.71
C LEU A 384 -4.63 -17.34 -2.73
N TRP A 385 -4.93 -18.63 -2.82
CA TRP A 385 -4.33 -19.63 -1.94
C TRP A 385 -4.28 -21.01 -2.57
N ARG A 386 -3.36 -21.85 -2.11
CA ARG A 386 -3.13 -23.20 -2.66
C ARG A 386 -2.69 -24.18 -1.58
N SER A 387 -3.11 -25.42 -1.77
CA SER A 387 -2.61 -26.57 -1.04
C SER A 387 -1.72 -27.44 -1.92
N VAL A 388 -1.02 -28.36 -1.29
CA VAL A 388 -0.24 -29.44 -1.92
C VAL A 388 -0.60 -30.76 -1.26
N GLU A 389 -0.45 -31.85 -1.98
CA GLU A 389 -0.49 -33.19 -1.40
C GLU A 389 0.84 -33.50 -0.71
N THR A 390 0.78 -34.25 0.37
CA THR A 390 1.91 -34.74 1.16
C THR A 390 1.91 -36.26 1.20
N ASP A 391 3.08 -36.87 1.46
CA ASP A 391 3.19 -38.33 1.51
C ASP A 391 2.43 -38.94 2.69
N GLN A 392 2.35 -38.22 3.81
CA GLN A 392 1.70 -38.63 5.05
C GLN A 392 0.54 -37.69 5.40
N PRO A 393 -0.45 -38.17 6.16
CA PRO A 393 -1.49 -37.31 6.71
C PRO A 393 -0.91 -36.14 7.52
N VAL A 394 -1.49 -34.95 7.35
CA VAL A 394 -1.11 -33.73 8.06
C VAL A 394 -2.34 -33.15 8.75
N SER A 395 -2.25 -32.86 10.03
CA SER A 395 -3.30 -32.17 10.77
C SER A 395 -3.36 -30.68 10.41
N PHE A 396 -4.50 -30.06 10.65
CA PHE A 396 -4.68 -28.61 10.61
C PHE A 396 -5.33 -28.17 11.93
N PRO A 397 -4.86 -27.08 12.58
CA PRO A 397 -5.43 -26.65 13.86
C PRO A 397 -6.91 -26.27 13.75
N GLU A 398 -7.63 -26.37 14.86
CA GLU A 398 -9.00 -25.86 14.95
C GLU A 398 -9.03 -24.33 14.82
N VAL A 399 -10.03 -23.82 14.10
CA VAL A 399 -10.19 -22.40 13.80
C VAL A 399 -11.61 -21.91 14.12
N PRO A 400 -12.07 -22.03 15.40
CA PRO A 400 -13.44 -21.64 15.79
C PRO A 400 -13.75 -20.19 15.43
N TRP A 401 -12.73 -19.33 15.41
CA TRP A 401 -12.76 -17.92 15.07
C TRP A 401 -13.02 -17.64 13.57
N ALA A 402 -13.04 -18.66 12.72
CA ALA A 402 -13.25 -18.55 11.28
C ALA A 402 -14.60 -19.14 10.82
N MET A 403 -15.29 -19.91 11.70
CA MET A 403 -16.43 -20.72 11.31
C MET A 403 -17.70 -19.91 11.00
N ASP A 404 -17.89 -18.76 11.61
CA ASP A 404 -19.00 -17.85 11.33
C ASP A 404 -18.92 -17.24 9.92
N VAL A 405 -17.72 -17.10 9.35
CA VAL A 405 -17.50 -16.67 7.96
C VAL A 405 -17.56 -17.85 7.00
N ALA A 406 -16.80 -18.91 7.24
CA ALA A 406 -16.73 -20.06 6.35
C ALA A 406 -18.03 -20.90 6.33
N GLN A 407 -18.79 -20.87 7.43
CA GLN A 407 -19.96 -21.73 7.63
C GLN A 407 -19.59 -23.21 7.40
N ASP A 408 -20.30 -23.92 6.53
CA ASP A 408 -20.03 -25.29 6.09
C ASP A 408 -19.26 -25.39 4.77
N TYR A 409 -18.83 -24.25 4.19
CA TYR A 409 -18.11 -24.24 2.92
C TYR A 409 -16.74 -24.89 3.06
N ALA A 410 -16.45 -25.89 2.22
CA ALA A 410 -15.21 -26.65 2.22
C ALA A 410 -14.45 -26.45 0.91
N ALA A 411 -13.14 -26.19 1.00
CA ALA A 411 -12.27 -26.04 -0.16
C ALA A 411 -10.80 -26.30 0.20
N THR A 412 -10.01 -26.79 -0.77
CA THR A 412 -8.57 -27.02 -0.63
C THR A 412 -7.72 -26.05 -1.42
N LYS A 413 -8.31 -25.19 -2.25
CA LYS A 413 -7.63 -24.15 -3.03
C LYS A 413 -8.61 -23.04 -3.41
N GLY A 414 -8.08 -21.85 -3.66
CA GLY A 414 -8.88 -20.71 -4.09
C GLY A 414 -8.15 -19.85 -5.12
N THR A 415 -8.91 -19.41 -6.11
CA THR A 415 -8.42 -18.55 -7.21
C THR A 415 -9.15 -17.21 -7.21
N TRP A 416 -9.39 -16.63 -8.38
CA TRP A 416 -9.99 -15.31 -8.55
C TRP A 416 -11.40 -15.15 -7.93
N ARG A 417 -12.17 -16.22 -7.76
CA ARG A 417 -13.52 -16.15 -7.18
C ARG A 417 -13.53 -15.89 -5.67
N TRP A 418 -12.41 -16.10 -4.99
CA TRP A 418 -12.25 -15.77 -3.58
C TRP A 418 -12.05 -14.27 -3.45
N GLU A 419 -13.15 -13.55 -3.34
CA GLU A 419 -13.21 -12.11 -3.44
C GLU A 419 -14.24 -11.53 -2.49
N PHE A 420 -13.90 -10.41 -1.85
CA PHE A 420 -14.80 -9.70 -0.97
C PHE A 420 -14.86 -8.21 -1.27
N SER A 421 -16.07 -7.68 -1.30
CA SER A 421 -16.41 -6.25 -1.25
C SER A 421 -17.76 -6.05 -0.57
N ASN A 422 -17.93 -4.90 0.04
CA ASN A 422 -19.17 -4.51 0.71
C ASN A 422 -19.38 -3.00 0.52
N ASN A 423 -20.64 -2.53 0.53
CA ASN A 423 -20.96 -1.10 0.47
C ASN A 423 -20.47 -0.33 1.69
N ASP A 424 -20.41 -0.98 2.85
CA ASP A 424 -20.03 -0.39 4.12
C ASP A 424 -18.52 -0.37 4.34
N LEU A 425 -17.75 -1.09 3.49
CA LEU A 425 -16.31 -1.24 3.59
C LEU A 425 -15.61 -0.64 2.36
N HIS A 426 -14.88 0.44 2.60
CA HIS A 426 -14.08 1.07 1.54
C HIS A 426 -12.80 0.28 1.28
N GLN A 427 -12.53 -0.11 0.02
CA GLN A 427 -11.39 -0.97 -0.40
C GLN A 427 -9.99 -0.41 -0.06
N ILE A 428 -9.90 0.85 0.35
CA ILE A 428 -8.66 1.48 0.79
C ILE A 428 -8.68 1.67 2.30
N GLN A 429 -9.71 2.33 2.85
CA GLN A 429 -9.78 2.67 4.28
C GLN A 429 -9.98 1.44 5.16
N ASN A 430 -10.75 0.45 4.68
CA ASN A 430 -11.04 -0.80 5.38
C ASN A 430 -10.30 -2.01 4.78
N ALA A 431 -9.21 -1.77 4.05
CA ALA A 431 -8.48 -2.82 3.33
C ALA A 431 -7.96 -3.94 4.24
N GLU A 432 -7.53 -3.62 5.47
CA GLU A 432 -7.12 -4.62 6.46
C GLU A 432 -8.31 -5.50 6.87
N GLN A 433 -9.46 -4.91 7.17
CA GLN A 433 -10.68 -5.63 7.55
C GLN A 433 -11.18 -6.54 6.41
N ILE A 434 -11.13 -6.07 5.16
CA ILE A 434 -11.50 -6.84 3.97
C ILE A 434 -10.58 -8.05 3.80
N ARG A 435 -9.25 -7.86 3.95
CA ARG A 435 -8.30 -8.96 3.88
C ARG A 435 -8.51 -9.96 5.01
N ASP A 436 -8.72 -9.49 6.23
CA ASP A 436 -8.93 -10.34 7.41
C ASP A 436 -10.19 -11.19 7.27
N HIS A 437 -11.26 -10.65 6.68
CA HIS A 437 -12.44 -11.43 6.33
C HIS A 437 -12.11 -12.58 5.36
N MET A 438 -11.29 -12.29 4.33
CA MET A 438 -10.83 -13.33 3.39
C MET A 438 -9.93 -14.38 4.06
N PHE A 439 -9.09 -14.00 5.02
CA PHE A 439 -8.27 -14.94 5.78
C PHE A 439 -9.16 -15.91 6.60
N ARG A 440 -10.19 -15.38 7.28
CA ARG A 440 -11.16 -16.20 8.00
C ARG A 440 -11.89 -17.15 7.07
N ALA A 441 -12.36 -16.65 5.92
CA ALA A 441 -12.99 -17.47 4.89
C ALA A 441 -12.09 -18.64 4.44
N ILE A 442 -10.81 -18.38 4.19
CA ILE A 442 -9.86 -19.38 3.71
C ILE A 442 -9.53 -20.41 4.80
N TYR A 443 -9.18 -19.96 6.01
CA TYR A 443 -8.82 -20.86 7.10
C TYR A 443 -9.99 -21.75 7.51
N GLY A 444 -11.20 -21.20 7.61
CA GLY A 444 -12.40 -21.97 7.93
C GLY A 444 -12.78 -22.97 6.85
N SER A 445 -12.77 -22.54 5.58
CA SER A 445 -13.08 -23.45 4.45
C SER A 445 -12.04 -24.56 4.30
N PHE A 446 -10.75 -24.27 4.56
CA PHE A 446 -9.72 -25.29 4.56
C PHE A 446 -9.88 -26.26 5.74
N TYR A 447 -10.21 -25.75 6.93
CA TYR A 447 -10.52 -26.59 8.10
C TYR A 447 -11.71 -27.52 7.82
N ASN A 448 -12.80 -27.02 7.23
CA ASN A 448 -13.93 -27.84 6.82
C ASN A 448 -13.50 -28.95 5.85
N ALA A 449 -12.71 -28.63 4.84
CA ALA A 449 -12.19 -29.61 3.89
C ALA A 449 -11.33 -30.69 4.57
N LYS A 450 -10.60 -30.36 5.64
CA LYS A 450 -9.77 -31.29 6.42
C LYS A 450 -10.58 -32.29 7.25
N GLN A 451 -11.88 -32.06 7.45
CA GLN A 451 -12.77 -33.04 8.12
C GLN A 451 -13.08 -34.23 7.21
N ASP A 452 -12.88 -34.11 5.91
CA ASP A 452 -13.04 -35.20 4.96
C ASP A 452 -11.73 -36.03 4.89
N ALA A 453 -11.87 -37.35 5.03
CA ALA A 453 -10.74 -38.30 5.02
C ALA A 453 -9.96 -38.28 3.70
N GLU A 454 -10.59 -37.95 2.57
CA GLU A 454 -9.88 -37.79 1.28
C GLU A 454 -8.86 -36.67 1.29
N ASN A 455 -9.05 -35.64 2.12
CA ASN A 455 -8.16 -34.50 2.27
C ASN A 455 -7.12 -34.68 3.40
N ALA A 456 -7.01 -35.87 4.01
CA ALA A 456 -6.06 -36.12 5.10
C ALA A 456 -4.61 -35.73 4.75
N LYS A 457 -4.19 -35.97 3.50
CA LYS A 457 -2.84 -35.65 2.98
C LYS A 457 -2.71 -34.26 2.36
N VAL A 458 -3.76 -33.41 2.41
CA VAL A 458 -3.69 -32.07 1.84
C VAL A 458 -3.18 -31.09 2.90
N LYS A 459 -2.11 -30.33 2.55
CA LYS A 459 -1.51 -29.29 3.38
C LYS A 459 -1.71 -27.92 2.74
N LEU A 460 -2.17 -26.93 3.51
CA LEU A 460 -2.18 -25.52 3.07
C LEU A 460 -0.73 -25.05 2.90
N LYS A 461 -0.35 -24.68 1.68
CA LYS A 461 1.06 -24.43 1.34
C LYS A 461 1.37 -22.97 1.11
N TRP A 462 0.43 -22.23 0.57
CA TRP A 462 0.61 -20.83 0.24
C TRP A 462 -0.73 -20.10 0.26
N MET A 463 -0.72 -18.91 0.80
CA MET A 463 -1.79 -17.92 0.75
C MET A 463 -1.15 -16.55 0.54
N SER A 464 -1.73 -15.70 -0.30
CA SER A 464 -1.26 -14.33 -0.43
C SER A 464 -1.61 -13.54 0.82
N TYR A 465 -0.62 -12.98 1.53
CA TYR A 465 -0.89 -12.05 2.63
C TYR A 465 -1.30 -10.65 2.14
N LEU A 466 -1.17 -10.43 0.84
CA LEU A 466 -1.60 -9.22 0.14
C LEU A 466 -2.92 -9.44 -0.57
N ALA A 467 -3.86 -8.52 -0.39
CA ALA A 467 -5.11 -8.55 -1.13
C ALA A 467 -4.94 -7.99 -2.55
N GLY A 468 -5.20 -8.83 -3.56
CA GLY A 468 -5.18 -8.45 -4.97
C GLY A 468 -6.43 -7.64 -5.33
N LYS A 469 -6.31 -6.31 -5.41
CA LYS A 469 -7.43 -5.41 -5.71
C LYS A 469 -7.75 -5.40 -7.21
N ARG A 470 -9.04 -5.32 -7.56
CA ARG A 470 -9.51 -5.12 -8.93
C ARG A 470 -9.89 -3.69 -9.22
N GLU A 471 -10.44 -3.01 -8.23
CA GLU A 471 -10.93 -1.64 -8.35
C GLU A 471 -10.75 -0.87 -7.06
N SER A 472 -10.57 0.44 -7.18
CA SER A 472 -10.60 1.41 -6.10
C SER A 472 -10.90 2.81 -6.68
N ARG A 473 -10.10 3.85 -6.39
CA ARG A 473 -10.26 5.16 -7.02
C ARG A 473 -9.94 5.08 -8.52
N ARG A 474 -10.75 5.76 -9.30
CA ARG A 474 -10.52 6.03 -10.73
C ARG A 474 -10.34 7.54 -10.87
N LEU A 475 -9.15 7.98 -11.24
CA LEU A 475 -8.84 9.40 -11.43
C LEU A 475 -9.57 9.93 -12.68
N VAL A 476 -9.92 11.22 -12.67
CA VAL A 476 -10.66 11.83 -13.79
C VAL A 476 -9.69 12.50 -14.76
N GLY A 477 -9.73 12.05 -16.01
CA GLY A 477 -9.03 12.66 -17.15
C GLY A 477 -9.95 13.59 -17.96
N ASP A 478 -9.47 14.07 -19.08
CA ASP A 478 -10.29 14.84 -20.03
C ASP A 478 -11.33 13.98 -20.73
N TYR A 479 -11.17 12.68 -20.71
CA TYR A 479 -12.14 11.70 -21.17
C TYR A 479 -12.40 10.65 -20.11
N ILE A 480 -13.67 10.29 -19.88
CA ILE A 480 -14.07 9.19 -19.01
C ILE A 480 -14.49 8.04 -19.92
N TYR A 481 -13.69 6.98 -19.93
CA TYR A 481 -13.95 5.78 -20.71
C TYR A 481 -15.12 5.00 -20.13
N THR A 482 -16.09 4.62 -20.96
CA THR A 482 -17.34 3.95 -20.54
C THR A 482 -17.56 2.64 -21.30
N PHE A 483 -18.48 1.83 -20.82
CA PHE A 483 -18.93 0.65 -21.55
C PHE A 483 -19.55 0.98 -22.91
N ASN A 484 -20.13 2.19 -23.07
CA ASN A 484 -20.66 2.63 -24.36
C ASN A 484 -19.57 2.71 -25.44
N ASP A 485 -18.33 3.07 -25.06
CA ASP A 485 -17.20 3.12 -26.00
C ASP A 485 -16.82 1.72 -26.47
N MET A 486 -16.82 0.72 -25.56
CA MET A 486 -16.58 -0.68 -25.91
C MET A 486 -17.71 -1.24 -26.79
N LYS A 487 -18.96 -1.08 -26.36
CA LYS A 487 -20.14 -1.62 -27.04
C LYS A 487 -20.29 -1.11 -28.47
N LYS A 488 -19.88 0.13 -28.70
CA LYS A 488 -19.92 0.78 -30.05
C LYS A 488 -18.64 0.56 -30.84
N ASN A 489 -17.67 -0.17 -30.29
CA ASN A 489 -16.33 -0.32 -30.87
C ASN A 489 -15.77 1.04 -31.36
N ARG A 490 -15.82 2.04 -30.45
CA ARG A 490 -15.47 3.41 -30.78
C ARG A 490 -13.98 3.52 -31.10
N THR A 491 -13.68 4.12 -32.24
CA THR A 491 -12.32 4.49 -32.63
C THR A 491 -11.98 5.88 -32.11
N PHE A 492 -10.71 6.10 -31.76
CA PHE A 492 -10.21 7.38 -31.30
C PHE A 492 -8.95 7.76 -32.08
N ARG A 493 -8.82 9.04 -32.44
CA ARG A 493 -7.58 9.58 -33.01
C ARG A 493 -6.39 9.35 -32.03
N ASP A 494 -6.68 9.45 -30.75
CA ASP A 494 -5.73 9.31 -29.66
C ASP A 494 -5.74 7.89 -29.02
N ALA A 495 -6.03 6.85 -29.80
CA ALA A 495 -5.98 5.46 -29.32
C ALA A 495 -4.55 5.04 -29.01
N ILE A 496 -4.29 4.65 -27.74
CA ILE A 496 -2.96 4.29 -27.24
C ILE A 496 -2.88 2.85 -26.70
N ALA A 497 -4.01 2.22 -26.46
CA ALA A 497 -4.08 0.83 -26.04
C ALA A 497 -5.29 0.15 -26.72
N LYS A 498 -5.16 -1.18 -26.93
CA LYS A 498 -6.22 -2.04 -27.48
C LYS A 498 -6.46 -3.20 -26.53
N GLY A 499 -7.73 -3.48 -26.28
CA GLY A 499 -8.16 -4.65 -25.52
C GLY A 499 -9.14 -5.50 -26.30
N THR A 500 -9.22 -6.79 -25.96
CA THR A 500 -10.20 -7.76 -26.47
C THR A 500 -10.80 -8.58 -25.32
N ARG A 501 -10.42 -8.28 -24.08
CA ARG A 501 -10.97 -8.96 -22.90
C ARG A 501 -12.44 -8.61 -22.76
N ASN A 502 -13.28 -9.60 -22.53
CA ASN A 502 -14.68 -9.39 -22.18
C ASN A 502 -14.79 -8.40 -21.02
N VAL A 503 -15.83 -7.59 -21.04
CA VAL A 503 -16.23 -6.85 -19.84
C VAL A 503 -16.56 -7.88 -18.76
N ASP A 504 -15.87 -7.81 -17.66
CA ASP A 504 -15.86 -8.78 -16.57
C ASP A 504 -16.02 -7.98 -15.28
N VAL A 505 -17.28 -7.88 -14.81
CA VAL A 505 -17.62 -7.16 -13.59
C VAL A 505 -18.08 -8.17 -12.53
N HIS A 506 -17.55 -8.04 -11.34
CA HIS A 506 -17.71 -9.00 -10.27
C HIS A 506 -18.64 -8.49 -9.17
N TYR A 507 -19.36 -9.42 -8.54
CA TYR A 507 -20.12 -9.20 -7.33
C TYR A 507 -20.16 -10.49 -6.49
N GLN A 508 -20.39 -10.38 -5.19
CA GLN A 508 -20.49 -11.54 -4.31
C GLN A 508 -21.77 -12.31 -4.57
N GLN A 509 -21.69 -13.63 -4.60
CA GLN A 509 -22.83 -14.54 -4.91
C GLN A 509 -24.02 -14.31 -3.99
N TRP A 510 -23.77 -14.08 -2.69
CA TRP A 510 -24.82 -13.88 -1.68
C TRP A 510 -25.76 -12.70 -1.98
N LEU A 511 -25.32 -11.72 -2.74
CA LEU A 511 -26.16 -10.58 -3.16
C LEU A 511 -27.32 -10.99 -4.06
N LYS A 512 -27.16 -12.09 -4.76
CA LYS A 512 -28.18 -12.67 -5.64
C LYS A 512 -28.92 -13.82 -4.96
N ASP A 513 -28.22 -14.57 -4.14
CA ASP A 513 -28.73 -15.74 -3.41
C ASP A 513 -28.13 -15.73 -1.99
N SER A 514 -28.94 -15.32 -1.02
CA SER A 514 -28.52 -15.19 0.39
C SER A 514 -28.13 -16.51 1.07
N SER A 515 -28.39 -17.66 0.44
CA SER A 515 -27.92 -18.98 0.89
C SER A 515 -26.44 -19.23 0.56
N LYS A 516 -25.80 -18.37 -0.24
CA LYS A 516 -24.40 -18.49 -0.61
C LYS A 516 -23.50 -17.71 0.35
N VAL A 517 -22.26 -18.14 0.47
CA VAL A 517 -21.24 -17.42 1.24
C VAL A 517 -20.89 -16.07 0.59
N ASP A 518 -20.48 -15.12 1.41
CA ASP A 518 -20.25 -13.73 0.97
C ASP A 518 -18.84 -13.47 0.39
N PHE A 519 -17.93 -14.42 0.54
CA PHE A 519 -16.53 -14.35 0.10
C PHE A 519 -16.26 -14.99 -1.27
N LEU A 520 -17.32 -15.45 -1.98
CA LEU A 520 -17.21 -15.93 -3.34
C LEU A 520 -17.90 -14.98 -4.31
N ALA A 521 -17.19 -14.64 -5.39
CA ALA A 521 -17.71 -13.79 -6.45
C ALA A 521 -18.26 -14.58 -7.64
N GLU A 522 -19.27 -14.00 -8.27
CA GLU A 522 -19.68 -14.26 -9.64
C GLU A 522 -19.22 -13.13 -10.55
N ALA A 523 -19.06 -13.45 -11.82
CA ALA A 523 -18.81 -12.45 -12.86
C ALA A 523 -19.85 -12.55 -13.96
N LEU A 524 -20.33 -11.40 -14.44
CA LEU A 524 -21.01 -11.33 -15.73
C LEU A 524 -19.99 -10.99 -16.80
N TYR A 525 -19.99 -11.77 -17.85
CA TYR A 525 -19.15 -11.55 -19.00
C TYR A 525 -19.96 -10.95 -20.15
N TYR A 526 -19.51 -9.82 -20.67
CA TYR A 526 -20.05 -9.26 -21.92
C TYR A 526 -18.94 -9.19 -22.96
N ASN A 527 -19.12 -9.90 -24.08
CA ASN A 527 -18.18 -9.85 -25.20
C ASN A 527 -18.39 -8.54 -25.97
N ALA A 528 -17.50 -7.57 -25.76
CA ALA A 528 -17.50 -6.29 -26.46
C ALA A 528 -16.69 -6.30 -27.75
N GLY A 529 -16.03 -7.43 -28.10
CA GLY A 529 -15.07 -7.48 -29.19
C GLY A 529 -13.80 -6.68 -28.89
N ALA A 530 -13.18 -6.13 -29.93
CA ALA A 530 -12.02 -5.25 -29.76
C ALA A 530 -12.45 -3.84 -29.37
N TYR A 531 -11.70 -3.19 -28.49
CA TYR A 531 -11.93 -1.81 -28.06
C TYR A 531 -10.61 -1.07 -27.89
N TYR A 532 -10.66 0.27 -27.94
CA TYR A 532 -9.50 1.13 -27.89
C TYR A 532 -9.60 2.13 -26.74
N ILE A 533 -8.49 2.37 -26.04
CA ILE A 533 -8.41 3.32 -24.94
C ILE A 533 -7.75 4.61 -25.44
N PRO A 534 -8.39 5.78 -25.28
CA PRO A 534 -7.82 7.05 -25.69
C PRO A 534 -6.81 7.60 -24.67
N TYR A 535 -5.81 8.31 -25.14
CA TYR A 535 -4.77 8.95 -24.32
C TYR A 535 -5.35 9.92 -23.28
N ARG A 536 -6.45 10.62 -23.61
CA ARG A 536 -7.15 11.54 -22.71
C ARG A 536 -7.65 10.91 -21.40
N CYS A 537 -7.62 9.59 -21.28
CA CYS A 537 -7.89 8.86 -20.03
C CYS A 537 -6.66 8.72 -19.14
N LEU A 538 -5.45 9.14 -19.58
CA LEU A 538 -4.18 8.82 -18.94
C LEU A 538 -3.46 10.02 -18.33
N TYR A 539 -4.10 11.17 -18.24
CA TYR A 539 -3.60 12.34 -17.50
C TYR A 539 -4.73 13.01 -16.72
N SER A 540 -4.37 13.67 -15.62
CA SER A 540 -5.35 14.30 -14.74
C SER A 540 -5.98 15.53 -15.38
N LYS A 541 -7.30 15.67 -15.22
CA LYS A 541 -8.07 16.81 -15.69
C LYS A 541 -7.64 18.13 -15.02
N ASN A 542 -7.29 18.10 -13.74
CA ASN A 542 -7.05 19.30 -12.95
C ASN A 542 -5.63 19.40 -12.34
N VAL A 543 -4.80 18.35 -12.41
CA VAL A 543 -3.39 18.39 -11.99
C VAL A 543 -2.49 18.35 -13.23
N LYS A 544 -1.83 19.45 -13.54
CA LYS A 544 -1.24 19.75 -14.86
C LYS A 544 -0.14 18.79 -15.31
N ASN A 545 0.64 18.22 -14.40
CA ASN A 545 1.80 17.39 -14.69
C ASN A 545 1.68 15.96 -14.15
N LEU A 546 0.43 15.51 -13.93
CA LEU A 546 0.13 14.17 -13.44
C LEU A 546 -0.40 13.30 -14.57
N PHE A 547 0.34 12.24 -14.88
CA PHE A 547 -0.11 11.09 -15.64
C PHE A 547 -0.71 10.02 -14.73
N MET A 548 -1.50 9.11 -15.30
CA MET A 548 -2.07 7.97 -14.58
C MET A 548 -2.19 6.76 -15.51
N ALA A 549 -1.78 5.59 -15.03
CA ALA A 549 -1.88 4.34 -15.75
C ALA A 549 -2.18 3.16 -14.83
N GLY A 550 -2.84 2.15 -15.35
CA GLY A 550 -3.29 1.02 -14.53
C GLY A 550 -4.76 1.15 -14.15
N ARG A 551 -5.18 0.51 -13.06
CA ARG A 551 -6.57 0.48 -12.59
C ARG A 551 -7.18 1.86 -12.26
N CYS A 552 -6.34 2.84 -12.00
CA CYS A 552 -6.75 4.19 -11.64
C CYS A 552 -6.97 5.12 -12.84
N PHE A 553 -6.88 4.63 -14.08
CA PHE A 553 -7.17 5.43 -15.27
C PHE A 553 -8.63 5.95 -15.29
N SER A 554 -8.89 6.96 -16.11
CA SER A 554 -10.20 7.63 -16.18
C SER A 554 -11.25 6.78 -16.88
N CYS A 555 -12.15 6.16 -16.09
CA CYS A 555 -13.23 5.33 -16.62
C CYS A 555 -14.43 5.26 -15.65
N SER A 556 -15.59 4.78 -16.16
CA SER A 556 -16.72 4.36 -15.32
C SER A 556 -16.42 3.02 -14.64
N HIS A 557 -17.23 2.66 -13.62
CA HIS A 557 -17.15 1.36 -12.98
C HIS A 557 -17.22 0.20 -14.00
N ILE A 558 -18.18 0.23 -14.90
CA ILE A 558 -18.33 -0.80 -15.94
C ILE A 558 -17.25 -0.67 -17.00
N GLY A 559 -16.88 0.56 -17.37
CA GLY A 559 -15.78 0.84 -18.30
C GLY A 559 -14.43 0.28 -17.86
N LEU A 560 -14.24 0.05 -16.56
CA LEU A 560 -13.06 -0.62 -16.02
C LEU A 560 -13.04 -2.14 -16.28
N GLY A 561 -14.21 -2.77 -16.43
CA GLY A 561 -14.38 -4.23 -16.42
C GLY A 561 -13.55 -5.01 -17.44
N GLY A 562 -13.30 -4.47 -18.63
CA GLY A 562 -12.44 -5.07 -19.65
C GLY A 562 -10.98 -4.60 -19.54
N PRO A 563 -10.72 -3.28 -19.59
CA PRO A 563 -9.37 -2.71 -19.69
C PRO A 563 -8.44 -2.93 -18.49
N ARG A 564 -8.97 -3.31 -17.33
CA ARG A 564 -8.17 -3.52 -16.09
C ARG A 564 -7.15 -4.67 -16.17
N VAL A 565 -7.24 -5.53 -17.18
CA VAL A 565 -6.27 -6.64 -17.33
C VAL A 565 -4.87 -6.10 -17.65
N MET A 566 -3.86 -6.83 -17.14
CA MET A 566 -2.53 -6.25 -16.98
C MET A 566 -1.79 -5.94 -18.28
N ASN A 567 -2.01 -6.68 -19.37
CA ASN A 567 -1.40 -6.31 -20.65
C ASN A 567 -2.04 -5.03 -21.25
N THR A 568 -3.33 -4.81 -21.05
CA THR A 568 -3.97 -3.54 -21.48
C THR A 568 -3.47 -2.36 -20.63
N THR A 569 -3.39 -2.53 -19.31
CA THR A 569 -2.86 -1.47 -18.43
C THR A 569 -1.36 -1.25 -18.65
N GLY A 570 -0.61 -2.27 -19.05
CA GLY A 570 0.78 -2.16 -19.45
C GLY A 570 0.97 -1.30 -20.70
N GLN A 571 0.10 -1.46 -21.72
CA GLN A 571 0.06 -0.56 -22.89
C GLN A 571 -0.19 0.90 -22.47
N MET A 572 -1.11 1.13 -21.50
CA MET A 572 -1.34 2.48 -20.95
C MET A 572 -0.07 3.06 -20.33
N GLY A 573 0.69 2.23 -19.56
CA GLY A 573 1.96 2.63 -18.98
C GLY A 573 2.98 3.03 -20.05
N ILE A 574 3.15 2.21 -21.09
CA ILE A 574 4.04 2.49 -22.23
C ILE A 574 3.68 3.84 -22.86
N ALA A 575 2.40 4.08 -23.10
CA ALA A 575 1.94 5.34 -23.67
C ALA A 575 2.24 6.55 -22.77
N VAL A 576 2.10 6.39 -21.44
CA VAL A 576 2.47 7.42 -20.46
C VAL A 576 3.98 7.70 -20.50
N GLY A 577 4.82 6.67 -20.58
CA GLY A 577 6.27 6.84 -20.69
C GLY A 577 6.68 7.64 -21.93
N TYR A 578 6.15 7.30 -23.09
CA TYR A 578 6.42 8.05 -24.33
C TYR A 578 5.83 9.46 -24.31
N ALA A 579 4.62 9.63 -23.75
CA ALA A 579 4.02 10.96 -23.62
C ALA A 579 4.83 11.87 -22.70
N ALA A 580 5.39 11.35 -21.58
CA ALA A 580 6.25 12.11 -20.70
C ALA A 580 7.52 12.58 -21.43
N ALA A 581 8.13 11.72 -22.24
CA ALA A 581 9.28 12.07 -23.06
C ALA A 581 8.96 13.16 -24.09
N LEU A 582 7.78 13.09 -24.72
CA LEU A 582 7.31 14.14 -25.64
C LEU A 582 7.04 15.45 -24.91
N CYS A 583 6.51 15.41 -23.68
CA CYS A 583 6.37 16.62 -22.84
C CYS A 583 7.73 17.30 -22.60
N MET A 584 8.77 16.51 -22.29
CA MET A 584 10.13 17.04 -22.16
C MET A 584 10.67 17.62 -23.46
N LYS A 585 10.50 16.90 -24.58
CA LYS A 585 10.97 17.31 -25.91
C LYS A 585 10.36 18.62 -26.37
N HIS A 586 9.06 18.81 -26.12
CA HIS A 586 8.30 19.97 -26.59
C HIS A 586 8.08 21.03 -25.49
N GLU A 587 8.71 20.87 -24.33
CA GLU A 587 8.59 21.78 -23.15
C GLU A 587 7.12 22.07 -22.79
N THR A 588 6.28 21.02 -22.76
CA THR A 588 4.84 21.15 -22.65
C THR A 588 4.26 20.23 -21.57
N ILE A 589 2.94 20.24 -21.37
CA ILE A 589 2.21 19.46 -20.36
C ILE A 589 1.43 18.30 -21.00
N PRO A 590 1.03 17.28 -20.24
CA PRO A 590 0.32 16.10 -20.74
C PRO A 590 -0.87 16.39 -21.66
N ARG A 591 -1.69 17.40 -21.35
CA ARG A 591 -2.86 17.78 -22.16
C ARG A 591 -2.48 18.26 -23.56
N MET A 592 -1.40 19.03 -23.67
CA MET A 592 -0.93 19.56 -24.95
C MET A 592 -0.42 18.45 -25.89
N ILE A 593 0.00 17.31 -25.35
CA ILE A 593 0.31 16.13 -26.19
C ILE A 593 -0.92 15.67 -26.96
N TYR A 594 -2.10 15.70 -26.34
CA TYR A 594 -3.35 15.42 -27.07
C TYR A 594 -3.68 16.51 -28.11
N GLU A 595 -3.54 17.76 -27.73
CA GLU A 595 -3.97 18.90 -28.55
C GLU A 595 -3.05 19.10 -29.77
N GLU A 596 -1.73 19.00 -29.59
CA GLU A 596 -0.74 19.41 -30.59
C GLU A 596 0.16 18.27 -31.09
N HIS A 597 0.42 17.20 -30.29
CA HIS A 597 1.42 16.18 -30.61
C HIS A 597 0.90 14.74 -30.62
N ILE A 598 -0.42 14.54 -30.70
CA ILE A 598 -1.01 13.20 -30.59
C ILE A 598 -0.59 12.25 -31.72
N ASP A 599 -0.39 12.76 -32.91
CA ASP A 599 0.03 11.97 -34.07
C ASP A 599 1.49 11.48 -33.88
N GLU A 600 2.36 12.28 -33.25
CA GLU A 600 3.71 11.88 -32.89
C GLU A 600 3.69 10.78 -31.83
N LEU A 601 2.85 10.91 -30.77
CA LEU A 601 2.70 9.89 -29.73
C LEU A 601 2.22 8.56 -30.31
N THR A 602 1.14 8.58 -31.11
CA THR A 602 0.56 7.36 -31.69
C THR A 602 1.52 6.70 -32.67
N THR A 603 2.30 7.49 -33.45
CA THR A 603 3.35 6.98 -34.32
C THR A 603 4.48 6.34 -33.51
N THR A 604 4.94 6.98 -32.44
CA THR A 604 5.97 6.43 -31.55
C THR A 604 5.54 5.08 -30.98
N ILE A 605 4.30 4.95 -30.52
CA ILE A 605 3.73 3.70 -29.99
C ILE A 605 3.67 2.60 -31.06
N LYS A 606 3.34 2.93 -32.32
CA LYS A 606 3.25 1.96 -33.43
C LYS A 606 4.62 1.42 -33.87
N ASN A 607 5.67 2.21 -33.69
CA ASN A 607 7.02 1.92 -34.20
C ASN A 607 7.97 1.34 -33.15
N GLN A 608 7.48 0.89 -31.99
CA GLN A 608 8.29 0.32 -30.93
C GLN A 608 8.70 -1.15 -31.15
#